data_0fcba7fc64151eee210dcd44a599e2a8
#
_entry.id   0fcba7fc64151eee210dcd44a599e2a8
#
_cell.length_a   1.000
_cell.length_b   1.000
_cell.length_c   1.000
_cell.angle_alpha   90.00
_cell.angle_beta   90.00
_cell.angle_gamma   90.00
#
_symmetry.space_group_name_H-M   'P 1'
#
loop_
_entity.id
_entity.type
_entity.pdbx_description
1 polymer ?
#
loop_
_entity_poly.entity_id
_entity_poly.type
_entity_poly.pdbx_seq_one_letter_code
_entity_poly.pdbx_strand_id
1 'polypeptide(L)'
;MDFFLEFFTQFQTTLSDILQVFNKPIFRVGESEINIGTIIIFFLSFYILIFSSKKIRNLLLFKILAKSNLKKSFRETIANSVRVFILLIGTIIIIQAVGIDLSALSLLAGALGVGIGFGFQKVTDNLISGLTILIEEPVKVGDRVEVGEVTGDIVNISLRSTTVLTNDNISIIVPNSEFISTKVINWSHNSRVVRFRYPIGVSYGEDPEKIRSLLLEVA
;
A
#
# COMPACT_ATOMS: atom_id res chain seq x y z
N MET A 1 20.05 20.21 -61.99
CA MET A 1 20.66 19.96 -60.70
C MET A 1 20.44 21.17 -59.77
N ASP A 2 20.50 22.38 -60.32
CA ASP A 2 20.34 23.64 -59.56
C ASP A 2 18.94 23.87 -58.98
N PHE A 3 17.87 23.48 -59.68
CA PHE A 3 16.50 23.60 -59.21
C PHE A 3 16.24 22.76 -57.94
N PHE A 4 16.85 21.58 -57.83
CA PHE A 4 16.73 20.73 -56.64
C PHE A 4 17.49 21.30 -55.44
N LEU A 5 18.64 21.92 -55.68
CA LEU A 5 19.45 22.57 -54.65
C LEU A 5 18.76 23.86 -54.15
N GLU A 6 18.18 24.67 -55.03
CA GLU A 6 17.39 25.85 -54.63
C GLU A 6 16.14 25.46 -53.84
N PHE A 7 15.40 24.44 -54.26
CA PHE A 7 14.23 23.94 -53.52
C PHE A 7 14.62 23.46 -52.11
N PHE A 8 15.74 22.71 -51.98
CA PHE A 8 16.21 22.19 -50.70
C PHE A 8 16.68 23.30 -49.75
N THR A 9 17.40 24.30 -50.28
CA THR A 9 17.82 25.49 -49.51
C THR A 9 16.63 26.33 -49.07
N GLN A 10 15.67 26.55 -49.94
CA GLN A 10 14.46 27.31 -49.62
C GLN A 10 13.59 26.57 -48.60
N PHE A 11 13.51 25.25 -48.69
CA PHE A 11 12.81 24.42 -47.69
C PHE A 11 13.51 24.48 -46.32
N GLN A 12 14.83 24.38 -46.26
CA GLN A 12 15.62 24.50 -45.04
C GLN A 12 15.50 25.90 -44.40
N THR A 13 15.56 26.97 -45.17
CA THR A 13 15.38 28.33 -44.65
C THR A 13 13.96 28.54 -44.13
N THR A 14 12.93 28.11 -44.86
CA THR A 14 11.55 28.21 -44.41
C THR A 14 11.30 27.39 -43.12
N LEU A 15 11.88 26.18 -43.03
CA LEU A 15 11.80 25.35 -41.85
C LEU A 15 12.50 25.99 -40.63
N SER A 16 13.70 26.57 -40.85
CA SER A 16 14.43 27.28 -39.80
C SER A 16 13.68 28.52 -39.30
N ASP A 17 13.05 29.28 -40.21
CA ASP A 17 12.28 30.47 -39.88
C ASP A 17 11.03 30.10 -39.07
N ILE A 18 10.33 29.01 -39.43
CA ILE A 18 9.21 28.47 -38.68
C ILE A 18 9.69 28.06 -37.27
N LEU A 19 10.78 27.29 -37.15
CA LEU A 19 11.33 26.85 -35.86
C LEU A 19 11.78 28.04 -35.01
N GLN A 20 12.33 29.11 -35.59
CA GLN A 20 12.68 30.33 -34.85
C GLN A 20 11.45 31.04 -34.29
N VAL A 21 10.35 31.12 -35.06
CA VAL A 21 9.09 31.70 -34.58
C VAL A 21 8.51 30.88 -33.39
N PHE A 22 8.60 29.55 -33.47
CA PHE A 22 8.13 28.68 -32.37
C PHE A 22 9.00 28.80 -31.11
N ASN A 23 10.28 29.08 -31.24
CA ASN A 23 11.21 29.23 -30.12
C ASN A 23 11.33 30.68 -29.59
N LYS A 24 10.69 31.66 -30.25
CA LYS A 24 10.74 33.04 -29.78
C LYS A 24 9.96 33.21 -28.47
N PRO A 25 10.59 33.70 -27.38
CA PRO A 25 9.93 33.88 -26.11
C PRO A 25 8.81 34.93 -26.22
N ILE A 26 7.59 34.57 -25.78
CA ILE A 26 6.44 35.48 -25.74
C ILE A 26 6.45 36.25 -24.44
N PHE A 27 6.70 35.56 -23.33
CA PHE A 27 6.81 36.14 -21.99
C PHE A 27 7.67 35.24 -21.09
N ARG A 28 8.12 35.81 -19.96
CA ARG A 28 8.90 35.07 -18.95
C ARG A 28 8.08 34.87 -17.67
N VAL A 29 8.17 33.67 -17.10
CA VAL A 29 7.59 33.36 -15.78
C VAL A 29 8.74 32.89 -14.90
N GLY A 30 9.18 33.75 -13.97
CA GLY A 30 10.40 33.49 -13.19
C GLY A 30 11.63 33.43 -14.10
N GLU A 31 12.38 32.35 -14.02
CA GLU A 31 13.55 32.09 -14.89
C GLU A 31 13.22 31.43 -16.24
N SER A 32 11.97 31.06 -16.45
CA SER A 32 11.54 30.28 -17.61
C SER A 32 11.02 31.18 -18.74
N GLU A 33 11.49 30.94 -19.95
CA GLU A 33 11.02 31.60 -21.17
C GLU A 33 9.87 30.76 -21.76
N ILE A 34 8.67 31.34 -21.80
CA ILE A 34 7.50 30.69 -22.40
C ILE A 34 7.42 31.08 -23.88
N ASN A 35 7.52 30.11 -24.76
CA ASN A 35 7.38 30.24 -26.19
C ASN A 35 6.13 29.50 -26.70
N ILE A 36 5.77 29.66 -27.97
CA ILE A 36 4.62 29.00 -28.61
C ILE A 36 4.73 27.48 -28.51
N GLY A 37 5.93 26.93 -28.70
CA GLY A 37 6.20 25.50 -28.62
C GLY A 37 5.90 24.95 -27.22
N THR A 38 6.32 25.65 -26.16
CA THR A 38 6.07 25.29 -24.77
C THR A 38 4.56 25.23 -24.47
N ILE A 39 3.80 26.22 -24.98
CA ILE A 39 2.32 26.27 -24.80
C ILE A 39 1.66 25.06 -25.49
N ILE A 40 2.08 24.76 -26.73
CA ILE A 40 1.53 23.61 -27.48
C ILE A 40 1.84 22.29 -26.72
N ILE A 41 3.10 22.11 -26.28
CA ILE A 41 3.52 20.93 -25.51
C ILE A 41 2.70 20.82 -24.22
N PHE A 42 2.46 21.92 -23.51
CA PHE A 42 1.64 21.94 -22.31
C PHE A 42 0.22 21.41 -22.56
N PHE A 43 -0.48 21.97 -23.53
CA PHE A 43 -1.86 21.55 -23.84
C PHE A 43 -1.92 20.12 -24.37
N LEU A 44 -0.95 19.72 -25.21
CA LEU A 44 -0.85 18.35 -25.74
C LEU A 44 -0.59 17.34 -24.59
N SER A 45 0.35 17.63 -23.71
CA SER A 45 0.66 16.79 -22.54
C SER A 45 -0.53 16.68 -21.59
N PHE A 46 -1.25 17.79 -21.39
CA PHE A 46 -2.45 17.81 -20.55
C PHE A 46 -3.60 16.99 -21.16
N TYR A 47 -3.77 17.09 -22.48
CA TYR A 47 -4.73 16.25 -23.20
C TYR A 47 -4.40 14.76 -23.08
N ILE A 48 -3.12 14.41 -23.28
CA ILE A 48 -2.62 13.03 -23.14
C ILE A 48 -2.84 12.54 -21.71
N LEU A 49 -2.58 13.38 -20.69
CA LEU A 49 -2.78 13.05 -19.28
C LEU A 49 -4.25 12.73 -18.99
N ILE A 50 -5.18 13.59 -19.43
CA ILE A 50 -6.62 13.37 -19.24
C ILE A 50 -7.07 12.08 -19.93
N PHE A 51 -6.64 11.85 -21.16
CA PHE A 51 -6.99 10.66 -21.93
C PHE A 51 -6.45 9.39 -21.29
N SER A 52 -5.15 9.40 -20.91
CA SER A 52 -4.47 8.27 -20.26
C SER A 52 -5.09 7.96 -18.89
N SER A 53 -5.37 8.98 -18.07
CA SER A 53 -6.01 8.79 -16.77
C SER A 53 -7.40 8.13 -16.88
N LYS A 54 -8.16 8.52 -17.90
CA LYS A 54 -9.47 7.94 -18.22
C LYS A 54 -9.35 6.46 -18.66
N LYS A 55 -8.34 6.18 -19.51
CA LYS A 55 -8.06 4.82 -19.99
C LYS A 55 -7.62 3.90 -18.84
N ILE A 56 -6.73 4.39 -17.96
CA ILE A 56 -6.26 3.65 -16.78
C ILE A 56 -7.42 3.37 -15.83
N ARG A 57 -8.24 4.39 -15.52
CA ARG A 57 -9.46 4.22 -14.71
C ARG A 57 -10.38 3.13 -15.26
N ASN A 58 -10.65 3.15 -16.56
CA ASN A 58 -11.54 2.18 -17.20
C ASN A 58 -10.91 0.76 -17.21
N LEU A 59 -9.61 0.67 -17.43
CA LEU A 59 -8.87 -0.59 -17.34
C LEU A 59 -8.96 -1.18 -15.93
N LEU A 60 -8.73 -0.36 -14.91
CA LEU A 60 -8.89 -0.76 -13.50
C LEU A 60 -10.31 -1.24 -13.23
N LEU A 61 -11.32 -0.45 -13.59
CA LEU A 61 -12.70 -0.73 -13.29
C LEU A 61 -13.23 -1.99 -13.99
N PHE A 62 -12.96 -2.13 -15.30
CA PHE A 62 -13.57 -3.16 -16.14
C PHE A 62 -12.71 -4.41 -16.36
N LYS A 63 -11.38 -4.34 -16.15
CA LYS A 63 -10.50 -5.51 -16.34
C LYS A 63 -9.95 -6.06 -15.02
N ILE A 64 -9.42 -5.20 -14.15
CA ILE A 64 -8.73 -5.64 -12.94
C ILE A 64 -9.74 -5.86 -11.82
N LEU A 65 -10.47 -4.81 -11.45
CA LEU A 65 -11.42 -4.86 -10.34
C LEU A 65 -12.72 -5.61 -10.69
N ALA A 66 -13.03 -5.80 -11.97
CA ALA A 66 -14.20 -6.57 -12.39
C ALA A 66 -14.13 -8.04 -11.94
N LYS A 67 -12.93 -8.60 -11.82
CA LYS A 67 -12.71 -9.99 -11.39
C LYS A 67 -12.77 -10.16 -9.86
N SER A 68 -12.84 -9.07 -9.10
CA SER A 68 -12.90 -9.10 -7.64
C SER A 68 -14.34 -9.19 -7.15
N ASN A 69 -14.53 -9.82 -5.97
CA ASN A 69 -15.83 -9.87 -5.29
C ASN A 69 -16.23 -8.56 -4.59
N LEU A 70 -15.55 -7.44 -4.93
CA LEU A 70 -15.82 -6.13 -4.33
C LEU A 70 -17.13 -5.55 -4.83
N LYS A 71 -17.87 -4.86 -3.95
CA LYS A 71 -19.07 -4.12 -4.30
C LYS A 71 -18.77 -3.09 -5.40
N LYS A 72 -19.69 -2.91 -6.35
CA LYS A 72 -19.54 -1.98 -7.49
C LYS A 72 -19.12 -0.57 -7.04
N SER A 73 -19.77 -0.03 -6.02
CA SER A 73 -19.46 1.30 -5.47
C SER A 73 -18.00 1.40 -5.01
N PHE A 74 -17.47 0.36 -4.33
CA PHE A 74 -16.09 0.35 -3.85
C PHE A 74 -15.07 0.27 -5.01
N ARG A 75 -15.37 -0.51 -6.06
CA ARG A 75 -14.55 -0.56 -7.29
C ARG A 75 -14.49 0.80 -7.99
N GLU A 76 -15.62 1.49 -8.08
CA GLU A 76 -15.71 2.84 -8.68
C GLU A 76 -14.92 3.85 -7.86
N THR A 77 -14.99 3.78 -6.54
CA THR A 77 -14.23 4.66 -5.64
C THR A 77 -12.73 4.46 -5.84
N ILE A 78 -12.23 3.22 -5.82
CA ILE A 78 -10.81 2.94 -6.05
C ILE A 78 -10.35 3.47 -7.42
N ALA A 79 -11.10 3.16 -8.49
CA ALA A 79 -10.73 3.57 -9.84
C ALA A 79 -10.73 5.10 -9.99
N ASN A 80 -11.67 5.81 -9.35
CA ASN A 80 -11.71 7.27 -9.35
C ASN A 80 -10.57 7.88 -8.51
N SER A 81 -10.26 7.31 -7.34
CA SER A 81 -9.14 7.77 -6.51
C SER A 81 -7.80 7.65 -7.26
N VAL A 82 -7.56 6.53 -7.93
CA VAL A 82 -6.36 6.35 -8.77
C VAL A 82 -6.33 7.38 -9.89
N ARG A 83 -7.46 7.66 -10.55
CA ARG A 83 -7.54 8.69 -11.59
C ARG A 83 -7.20 10.08 -11.05
N VAL A 84 -7.77 10.46 -9.91
CA VAL A 84 -7.49 11.76 -9.27
C VAL A 84 -6.01 11.88 -8.92
N PHE A 85 -5.41 10.82 -8.36
CA PHE A 85 -3.99 10.79 -8.05
C PHE A 85 -3.10 10.95 -9.29
N ILE A 86 -3.40 10.26 -10.39
CA ILE A 86 -2.69 10.39 -11.67
C ILE A 86 -2.81 11.82 -12.21
N LEU A 87 -4.01 12.42 -12.17
CA LEU A 87 -4.22 13.79 -12.61
C LEU A 87 -3.43 14.79 -11.76
N LEU A 88 -3.40 14.61 -10.44
CA LEU A 88 -2.68 15.48 -9.52
C LEU A 88 -1.17 15.44 -9.79
N ILE A 89 -0.57 14.24 -9.75
CA ILE A 89 0.86 14.07 -9.99
C ILE A 89 1.26 14.47 -11.41
N GLY A 90 0.46 14.03 -12.41
CA GLY A 90 0.73 14.36 -13.81
C GLY A 90 0.66 15.86 -14.09
N THR A 91 -0.27 16.59 -13.47
CA THR A 91 -0.36 18.06 -13.59
C THR A 91 0.91 18.73 -13.02
N ILE A 92 1.38 18.30 -11.85
CA ILE A 92 2.63 18.81 -11.25
C ILE A 92 3.81 18.58 -12.20
N ILE A 93 3.94 17.37 -12.75
CA ILE A 93 5.02 17.03 -13.69
C ILE A 93 4.95 17.91 -14.95
N ILE A 94 3.76 18.11 -15.53
CA ILE A 94 3.57 18.93 -16.73
C ILE A 94 3.94 20.39 -16.47
N ILE A 95 3.53 20.94 -15.31
CA ILE A 95 3.85 22.33 -14.94
C ILE A 95 5.37 22.50 -14.78
N GLN A 96 6.06 21.55 -14.13
CA GLN A 96 7.53 21.56 -14.03
C GLN A 96 8.22 21.41 -15.40
N ALA A 97 7.68 20.55 -16.27
CA ALA A 97 8.25 20.35 -17.61
C ALA A 97 8.17 21.60 -18.50
N VAL A 98 7.20 22.47 -18.24
CA VAL A 98 7.08 23.80 -18.89
C VAL A 98 8.07 24.82 -18.30
N GLY A 99 8.79 24.44 -17.24
CA GLY A 99 9.83 25.28 -16.62
C GLY A 99 9.31 26.17 -15.48
N ILE A 100 8.09 25.96 -15.00
CA ILE A 100 7.57 26.68 -13.84
C ILE A 100 8.17 26.03 -12.59
N ASP A 101 8.88 26.84 -11.78
CA ASP A 101 9.46 26.36 -10.53
C ASP A 101 8.37 26.11 -9.49
N LEU A 102 8.25 24.83 -9.08
CA LEU A 102 7.35 24.36 -8.03
C LEU A 102 8.11 23.94 -6.76
N SER A 103 9.32 24.42 -6.53
CA SER A 103 10.16 24.01 -5.40
C SER A 103 9.47 24.23 -4.05
N ALA A 104 8.84 25.39 -3.84
CA ALA A 104 8.06 25.66 -2.64
C ALA A 104 6.87 24.71 -2.46
N LEU A 105 6.15 24.39 -3.55
CA LEU A 105 5.05 23.46 -3.52
C LEU A 105 5.54 22.01 -3.26
N SER A 106 6.70 21.64 -3.81
CA SER A 106 7.33 20.34 -3.60
C SER A 106 7.74 20.15 -2.14
N LEU A 107 8.25 21.20 -1.48
CA LEU A 107 8.56 21.18 -0.05
C LEU A 107 7.30 20.95 0.79
N LEU A 108 6.22 21.68 0.52
CA LEU A 108 4.93 21.51 1.20
C LEU A 108 4.34 20.12 0.94
N ALA A 109 4.37 19.65 -0.30
CA ALA A 109 3.90 18.31 -0.66
C ALA A 109 4.70 17.22 0.05
N GLY A 110 6.03 17.39 0.20
CA GLY A 110 6.89 16.50 0.96
C GLY A 110 6.49 16.43 2.44
N ALA A 111 6.28 17.58 3.08
CA ALA A 111 5.84 17.65 4.47
C ALA A 111 4.47 17.00 4.69
N LEU A 112 3.50 17.26 3.78
CA LEU A 112 2.19 16.59 3.78
C LEU A 112 2.33 15.09 3.55
N GLY A 113 3.21 14.66 2.63
CA GLY A 113 3.49 13.26 2.35
C GLY A 113 3.99 12.50 3.57
N VAL A 114 4.90 13.10 4.34
CA VAL A 114 5.40 12.54 5.61
C VAL A 114 4.25 12.40 6.61
N GLY A 115 3.41 13.44 6.79
CA GLY A 115 2.24 13.38 7.68
C GLY A 115 1.24 12.28 7.29
N ILE A 116 0.94 12.16 6.00
CA ILE A 116 0.10 11.09 5.46
C ILE A 116 0.75 9.72 5.69
N GLY A 117 2.08 9.60 5.47
CA GLY A 117 2.86 8.39 5.72
C GLY A 117 2.73 7.90 7.16
N PHE A 118 2.88 8.77 8.16
CA PHE A 118 2.64 8.44 9.56
C PHE A 118 1.19 8.01 9.83
N GLY A 119 0.21 8.65 9.18
CA GLY A 119 -1.20 8.24 9.30
C GLY A 119 -1.46 6.82 8.74
N PHE A 120 -0.73 6.39 7.72
CA PHE A 120 -0.86 5.06 7.10
C PHE A 120 0.05 3.99 7.72
N GLN A 121 1.00 4.35 8.56
CA GLN A 121 2.01 3.45 9.11
C GLN A 121 1.39 2.16 9.68
N LYS A 122 0.43 2.28 10.63
CA LYS A 122 -0.22 1.10 11.24
C LYS A 122 -0.94 0.19 10.23
N VAL A 123 -1.51 0.77 9.19
CA VAL A 123 -2.17 -0.03 8.13
C VAL A 123 -1.13 -0.84 7.38
N THR A 124 -0.03 -0.21 6.98
CA THR A 124 1.08 -0.84 6.26
C THR A 124 1.75 -1.92 7.09
N ASP A 125 2.02 -1.65 8.37
CA ASP A 125 2.62 -2.63 9.31
C ASP A 125 1.76 -3.89 9.42
N ASN A 126 0.45 -3.74 9.54
CA ASN A 126 -0.47 -4.88 9.62
C ASN A 126 -0.57 -5.67 8.31
N LEU A 127 -0.51 -4.99 7.16
CA LEU A 127 -0.52 -5.64 5.84
C LEU A 127 0.77 -6.45 5.63
N ILE A 128 1.92 -5.86 5.91
CA ILE A 128 3.23 -6.52 5.79
C ILE A 128 3.30 -7.70 6.75
N SER A 129 2.92 -7.51 8.02
CA SER A 129 2.86 -8.59 9.02
C SER A 129 1.94 -9.73 8.59
N GLY A 130 0.77 -9.41 8.01
CA GLY A 130 -0.14 -10.43 7.48
C GLY A 130 0.46 -11.25 6.34
N LEU A 131 1.18 -10.59 5.42
CA LEU A 131 1.93 -11.28 4.36
C LEU A 131 3.06 -12.15 4.93
N THR A 132 3.79 -11.65 5.92
CA THR A 132 4.85 -12.42 6.61
C THR A 132 4.28 -13.66 7.27
N ILE A 133 3.15 -13.54 8.00
CA ILE A 133 2.49 -14.71 8.61
C ILE A 133 2.09 -15.74 7.56
N LEU A 134 1.56 -15.31 6.40
CA LEU A 134 1.14 -16.21 5.32
C LEU A 134 2.32 -16.88 4.60
N ILE A 135 3.49 -16.26 4.55
CA ILE A 135 4.68 -16.78 3.84
C ILE A 135 5.54 -17.63 4.77
N GLU A 136 5.81 -17.16 5.99
CA GLU A 136 6.71 -17.83 6.94
C GLU A 136 5.97 -18.80 7.84
N GLU A 137 4.65 -18.67 7.95
CA GLU A 137 3.76 -19.52 8.76
C GLU A 137 4.21 -19.72 10.22
N PRO A 138 4.67 -18.68 10.95
CA PRO A 138 5.02 -18.81 12.36
C PRO A 138 3.83 -19.24 13.22
N VAL A 139 2.63 -18.91 12.75
CA VAL A 139 1.34 -19.35 13.29
C VAL A 139 0.39 -19.71 12.15
N LYS A 140 -0.49 -20.70 12.36
CA LYS A 140 -1.44 -21.22 11.36
C LYS A 140 -2.85 -21.25 11.90
N VAL A 141 -3.83 -21.31 11.01
CA VAL A 141 -5.23 -21.58 11.41
C VAL A 141 -5.30 -22.95 12.08
N GLY A 142 -5.89 -22.99 13.27
CA GLY A 142 -5.97 -24.17 14.15
C GLY A 142 -4.86 -24.25 15.18
N ASP A 143 -3.89 -23.35 15.18
CA ASP A 143 -2.89 -23.26 16.24
C ASP A 143 -3.47 -22.62 17.49
N ARG A 144 -3.06 -23.18 18.65
CA ARG A 144 -3.32 -22.58 19.95
C ARG A 144 -2.19 -21.63 20.31
N VAL A 145 -2.55 -20.38 20.52
CA VAL A 145 -1.56 -19.30 20.72
C VAL A 145 -1.90 -18.44 21.94
N GLU A 146 -0.83 -17.81 22.46
CA GLU A 146 -0.94 -16.73 23.43
C GLU A 146 -0.19 -15.52 22.84
N VAL A 147 -0.89 -14.42 22.64
CA VAL A 147 -0.38 -13.17 22.11
C VAL A 147 -0.85 -12.02 23.00
N GLY A 148 0.11 -11.37 23.69
CA GLY A 148 -0.22 -10.43 24.75
C GLY A 148 -1.06 -11.09 25.85
N GLU A 149 -2.25 -10.55 26.09
CA GLU A 149 -3.20 -11.08 27.09
C GLU A 149 -4.24 -12.05 26.48
N VAL A 150 -4.15 -12.29 25.17
CA VAL A 150 -5.12 -13.11 24.43
C VAL A 150 -4.62 -14.53 24.30
N THR A 151 -5.35 -15.50 24.84
CA THR A 151 -5.10 -16.93 24.70
C THR A 151 -6.27 -17.60 24.01
N GLY A 152 -6.01 -18.39 22.96
CA GLY A 152 -7.06 -19.09 22.21
C GLY A 152 -6.55 -19.78 20.96
N ASP A 153 -7.50 -20.25 20.16
CA ASP A 153 -7.22 -20.95 18.91
C ASP A 153 -7.39 -19.99 17.72
N ILE A 154 -6.44 -20.00 16.78
CA ILE A 154 -6.54 -19.20 15.57
C ILE A 154 -7.61 -19.80 14.65
N VAL A 155 -8.68 -19.05 14.39
CA VAL A 155 -9.78 -19.47 13.51
C VAL A 155 -9.68 -18.88 12.10
N ASN A 156 -9.06 -17.72 11.96
CA ASN A 156 -8.90 -17.09 10.66
C ASN A 156 -7.72 -16.11 10.65
N ILE A 157 -6.95 -16.11 9.56
CA ILE A 157 -5.88 -15.14 9.29
C ILE A 157 -6.30 -14.31 8.07
N SER A 158 -6.56 -13.04 8.28
CA SER A 158 -6.91 -12.08 7.24
C SER A 158 -5.73 -11.17 6.92
N LEU A 159 -5.85 -10.35 5.87
CA LEU A 159 -4.76 -9.50 5.38
C LEU A 159 -4.19 -8.53 6.45
N ARG A 160 -5.02 -8.01 7.37
CA ARG A 160 -4.61 -7.03 8.39
C ARG A 160 -4.75 -7.51 9.83
N SER A 161 -5.47 -8.61 10.06
CA SER A 161 -5.80 -9.09 11.41
C SER A 161 -6.04 -10.58 11.42
N THR A 162 -5.73 -11.20 12.54
CA THR A 162 -5.97 -12.60 12.84
C THR A 162 -7.06 -12.71 13.89
N THR A 163 -8.00 -13.64 13.73
CA THR A 163 -9.07 -13.89 14.66
C THR A 163 -8.70 -15.05 15.56
N VAL A 164 -8.68 -14.82 16.86
CA VAL A 164 -8.41 -15.80 17.91
C VAL A 164 -9.69 -16.08 18.68
N LEU A 165 -10.08 -17.34 18.80
CA LEU A 165 -11.23 -17.80 19.56
C LEU A 165 -10.75 -18.24 20.95
N THR A 166 -11.23 -17.58 21.99
CA THR A 166 -10.89 -17.92 23.39
C THR A 166 -11.68 -19.14 23.87
N ASN A 167 -11.28 -19.69 25.04
CA ASN A 167 -11.99 -20.79 25.67
C ASN A 167 -13.45 -20.44 26.04
N ASP A 168 -13.74 -19.16 26.27
CA ASP A 168 -15.08 -18.65 26.56
C ASP A 168 -15.92 -18.44 25.27
N ASN A 169 -15.47 -18.96 24.15
CA ASN A 169 -16.10 -18.81 22.83
C ASN A 169 -16.22 -17.36 22.37
N ILE A 170 -15.27 -16.49 22.78
CA ILE A 170 -15.19 -15.09 22.37
C ILE A 170 -14.18 -14.96 21.23
N SER A 171 -14.60 -14.37 20.11
CA SER A 171 -13.71 -14.07 18.99
C SER A 171 -13.00 -12.74 19.21
N ILE A 172 -11.70 -12.77 19.38
CA ILE A 172 -10.85 -11.58 19.53
C ILE A 172 -10.12 -11.34 18.21
N ILE A 173 -10.21 -10.11 17.70
CA ILE A 173 -9.54 -9.69 16.46
C ILE A 173 -8.24 -9.00 16.84
N VAL A 174 -7.12 -9.69 16.60
CA VAL A 174 -5.78 -9.22 16.92
C VAL A 174 -5.12 -8.66 15.64
N PRO A 175 -4.56 -7.46 15.66
CA PRO A 175 -3.78 -6.93 14.53
C PRO A 175 -2.61 -7.86 14.18
N ASN A 176 -2.34 -8.09 12.89
CA ASN A 176 -1.24 -8.98 12.47
C ASN A 176 0.13 -8.49 12.95
N SER A 177 0.32 -7.18 13.09
CA SER A 177 1.55 -6.60 13.61
C SER A 177 1.90 -7.09 15.02
N GLU A 178 0.92 -7.43 15.86
CA GLU A 178 1.18 -7.96 17.19
C GLU A 178 1.84 -9.35 17.14
N PHE A 179 1.48 -10.20 16.18
CA PHE A 179 2.08 -11.51 16.00
C PHE A 179 3.55 -11.46 15.56
N ILE A 180 3.98 -10.37 14.93
CA ILE A 180 5.36 -10.19 14.43
C ILE A 180 6.21 -9.35 15.38
N SER A 181 5.63 -8.32 16.00
CA SER A 181 6.38 -7.35 16.83
C SER A 181 6.46 -7.73 18.31
N THR A 182 5.61 -8.67 18.78
CA THR A 182 5.59 -9.09 20.18
C THR A 182 5.99 -10.56 20.31
N LYS A 183 6.27 -10.99 21.56
CA LYS A 183 6.47 -12.40 21.86
C LYS A 183 5.16 -13.15 21.72
N VAL A 184 5.12 -14.16 20.87
CA VAL A 184 3.98 -15.07 20.72
C VAL A 184 4.38 -16.46 21.22
N ILE A 185 3.54 -17.08 22.03
CA ILE A 185 3.69 -18.46 22.45
C ILE A 185 2.75 -19.29 21.58
N ASN A 186 3.30 -20.18 20.76
CA ASN A 186 2.52 -21.13 19.97
C ASN A 186 2.61 -22.51 20.61
N TRP A 187 1.53 -22.96 21.22
CA TRP A 187 1.44 -24.22 21.96
C TRP A 187 1.33 -25.45 21.06
N SER A 188 1.06 -25.27 19.78
CA SER A 188 0.81 -26.38 18.84
C SER A 188 1.73 -26.39 17.62
N HIS A 189 2.69 -25.48 17.52
CA HIS A 189 3.54 -25.31 16.34
C HIS A 189 4.26 -26.60 15.90
N ASN A 190 4.91 -27.30 16.82
CA ASN A 190 5.66 -28.54 16.52
C ASN A 190 4.91 -29.80 16.91
N SER A 191 4.08 -29.75 17.95
CA SER A 191 3.32 -30.87 18.49
C SER A 191 2.14 -30.34 19.27
N ARG A 192 1.02 -31.04 19.21
CA ARG A 192 -0.14 -30.75 20.07
C ARG A 192 0.03 -31.28 21.49
N VAL A 193 1.05 -32.07 21.76
CA VAL A 193 1.34 -32.59 23.08
C VAL A 193 2.26 -31.62 23.80
N VAL A 194 1.74 -30.97 24.83
CA VAL A 194 2.44 -30.00 25.67
C VAL A 194 2.37 -30.39 27.14
N ARG A 195 3.38 -30.05 27.89
CA ARG A 195 3.42 -30.32 29.33
C ARG A 195 2.98 -29.09 30.11
N PHE A 196 1.84 -29.18 30.75
CA PHE A 196 1.38 -28.19 31.71
C PHE A 196 1.82 -28.56 33.13
N ARG A 197 2.14 -27.55 33.94
CA ARG A 197 2.43 -27.70 35.38
C ARG A 197 1.36 -26.98 36.15
N TYR A 198 0.59 -27.76 36.90
CA TYR A 198 -0.40 -27.22 37.81
C TYR A 198 0.11 -27.36 39.26
N PRO A 199 0.45 -26.26 39.94
CA PRO A 199 0.79 -26.29 41.34
C PRO A 199 -0.47 -26.55 42.15
N ILE A 200 -0.48 -27.62 42.91
CA ILE A 200 -1.58 -27.99 43.78
C ILE A 200 -1.11 -27.85 45.24
N GLY A 201 -1.77 -26.98 45.99
CA GLY A 201 -1.50 -26.82 47.40
C GLY A 201 -2.27 -27.89 48.22
N VAL A 202 -1.56 -28.58 49.11
CA VAL A 202 -2.14 -29.57 49.99
C VAL A 202 -1.82 -29.24 51.43
N SER A 203 -2.60 -29.82 52.41
CA SER A 203 -2.34 -29.64 53.83
C SER A 203 -1.02 -30.29 54.24
N TYR A 204 -0.31 -29.69 55.19
CA TYR A 204 1.02 -30.15 55.64
C TYR A 204 1.00 -31.51 56.34
N GLY A 205 -0.07 -32.11 56.58
CA GLY A 205 -0.16 -33.41 57.27
C GLY A 205 -0.56 -34.57 56.37
N GLU A 206 -0.79 -34.32 55.09
CA GLU A 206 -1.26 -35.35 54.15
C GLU A 206 -0.11 -36.21 53.59
N ASP A 207 -0.41 -37.50 53.39
CA ASP A 207 0.51 -38.45 52.78
C ASP A 207 0.72 -38.13 51.27
N PRO A 208 1.95 -37.82 50.82
CA PRO A 208 2.24 -37.49 49.42
C PRO A 208 1.85 -38.59 48.42
N GLU A 209 1.97 -39.87 48.80
CA GLU A 209 1.63 -40.99 47.92
C GLU A 209 0.11 -41.12 47.72
N LYS A 210 -0.68 -40.88 48.77
CA LYS A 210 -2.12 -40.84 48.65
C LYS A 210 -2.59 -39.72 47.77
N ILE A 211 -2.00 -38.52 47.90
CA ILE A 211 -2.33 -37.37 47.04
C ILE A 211 -1.93 -37.65 45.58
N ARG A 212 -0.74 -38.24 45.36
CA ARG A 212 -0.28 -38.64 44.02
C ARG A 212 -1.25 -39.60 43.34
N SER A 213 -1.73 -40.63 44.09
CA SER A 213 -2.69 -41.62 43.57
C SER A 213 -4.01 -40.95 43.17
N LEU A 214 -4.53 -40.04 44.01
CA LEU A 214 -5.74 -39.29 43.71
C LEU A 214 -5.62 -38.39 42.50
N LEU A 215 -4.45 -37.72 42.35
CA LEU A 215 -4.19 -36.86 41.20
C LEU A 215 -4.05 -37.67 39.88
N LEU A 216 -3.50 -38.88 39.95
CA LEU A 216 -3.41 -39.79 38.79
C LEU A 216 -4.76 -40.40 38.42
N GLU A 217 -5.71 -40.51 39.36
CA GLU A 217 -7.07 -40.98 39.12
C GLU A 217 -7.93 -39.93 38.42
N VAL A 218 -7.64 -38.63 38.66
CA VAL A 218 -8.39 -37.50 38.10
C VAL A 218 -7.81 -37.02 36.74
N ALA A 219 -6.55 -37.30 36.46
CA ALA A 219 -5.86 -36.85 35.23
C ALA A 219 -6.15 -37.76 34.02
#